data_f00bb4d1ee1d3a17cf1d767508eb7b70
#
_entry.id   f00bb4d1ee1d3a17cf1d767508eb7b70
#
_cell.length_a   1.000
_cell.length_b   1.000
_cell.length_c   1.000
_cell.angle_alpha   90.00
_cell.angle_beta   90.00
_cell.angle_gamma   90.00
#
_symmetry.space_group_name_H-M   'P 1'
#
loop_
_entity.id
_entity.type
_entity.pdbx_description
1 polymer ?
#
loop_
_entity_poly.entity_id
_entity_poly.type
_entity_poly.pdbx_seq_one_letter_code
_entity_poly.pdbx_strand_id
1 'polypeptide(L)'
;RKKRTSLTPLRDKAISDKVKKFYNRVCQVCNVPLKGNITGNISIGAHIKPVGRPHNGPDVIENILCLCPNHHSLLDEYGFTINEQFELIGLVEKLPRNKDKILRVNNKHKINPEFLRYHNEKYFLRKWRIYEYIK
;
A
#
# COMPACT_ATOMS: atom_id res chain seq x y z
N ARG A 1 23.27 -20.92 -17.38
CA ARG A 1 22.30 -19.97 -16.90
C ARG A 1 22.76 -19.23 -15.65
N LYS A 2 22.56 -17.94 -15.61
CA LYS A 2 23.02 -17.11 -14.53
C LYS A 2 22.17 -17.30 -13.28
N LYS A 3 22.83 -17.53 -12.14
CA LYS A 3 22.13 -17.62 -10.87
C LYS A 3 21.72 -16.24 -10.40
N ARG A 4 20.60 -16.19 -9.70
CA ARG A 4 20.18 -14.98 -9.05
C ARG A 4 21.03 -14.71 -7.83
N THR A 5 21.66 -13.53 -7.79
CA THR A 5 22.53 -13.13 -6.67
C THR A 5 21.90 -12.07 -5.79
N SER A 6 20.71 -11.59 -6.14
CA SER A 6 20.04 -10.54 -5.41
C SER A 6 19.63 -10.97 -4.00
N LEU A 7 19.81 -10.09 -3.02
CA LEU A 7 19.35 -10.29 -1.67
C LEU A 7 17.89 -9.86 -1.48
N THR A 8 17.26 -9.34 -2.53
CA THR A 8 15.85 -8.95 -2.48
C THR A 8 14.97 -10.19 -2.34
N PRO A 9 14.08 -10.26 -1.35
CA PRO A 9 13.19 -11.40 -1.20
C PRO A 9 12.31 -11.59 -2.44
N LEU A 10 12.03 -12.85 -2.75
CA LEU A 10 11.11 -13.18 -3.82
C LEU A 10 9.69 -12.80 -3.43
N ARG A 11 8.94 -12.30 -4.41
CA ARG A 11 7.53 -11.95 -4.21
C ARG A 11 6.66 -12.92 -4.95
N ASP A 12 5.58 -13.35 -4.32
CA ASP A 12 4.64 -14.29 -4.91
C ASP A 12 3.53 -13.52 -5.61
N LYS A 13 3.54 -13.55 -6.93
CA LYS A 13 2.53 -12.90 -7.75
C LYS A 13 1.13 -13.41 -7.43
N ALA A 14 0.98 -14.69 -7.09
CA ALA A 14 -0.32 -15.26 -6.77
C ALA A 14 -0.94 -14.65 -5.53
N ILE A 15 -0.13 -14.32 -4.52
CA ILE A 15 -0.61 -13.65 -3.31
C ILE A 15 -1.12 -12.25 -3.65
N SER A 16 -0.34 -11.49 -4.40
CA SER A 16 -0.72 -10.17 -4.85
C SER A 16 -2.00 -10.20 -5.68
N ASP A 17 -2.11 -11.14 -6.62
CA ASP A 17 -3.30 -11.27 -7.45
C ASP A 17 -4.53 -11.63 -6.62
N LYS A 18 -4.38 -12.44 -5.59
CA LYS A 18 -5.48 -12.78 -4.70
C LYS A 18 -6.04 -11.56 -3.99
N VAL A 19 -5.15 -10.70 -3.47
CA VAL A 19 -5.59 -9.45 -2.84
C VAL A 19 -6.30 -8.56 -3.87
N LYS A 20 -5.72 -8.40 -5.06
CA LYS A 20 -6.33 -7.54 -6.08
C LYS A 20 -7.73 -8.03 -6.46
N LYS A 21 -7.96 -9.33 -6.48
CA LYS A 21 -9.28 -9.89 -6.80
C LYS A 21 -10.34 -9.55 -5.76
N PHE A 22 -9.97 -9.40 -4.49
CA PHE A 22 -10.92 -8.97 -3.45
C PHE A 22 -11.56 -7.63 -3.79
N TYR A 23 -10.88 -6.79 -4.57
CA TYR A 23 -11.30 -5.42 -4.86
C TYR A 23 -11.60 -5.20 -6.34
N ASN A 24 -11.73 -6.29 -7.10
CA ASN A 24 -11.92 -6.21 -8.55
C ASN A 24 -10.85 -5.32 -9.20
N ARG A 25 -9.63 -5.38 -8.67
CA ARG A 25 -8.46 -4.62 -9.12
C ARG A 25 -8.66 -3.10 -9.11
N VAL A 26 -9.55 -2.61 -8.24
CA VAL A 26 -9.77 -1.19 -8.05
C VAL A 26 -9.08 -0.73 -6.78
N CYS A 27 -8.40 0.41 -6.85
CA CYS A 27 -7.64 0.97 -5.73
C CYS A 27 -8.49 1.11 -4.46
N GLN A 28 -8.00 0.60 -3.34
CA GLN A 28 -8.68 0.68 -2.06
C GLN A 28 -8.71 2.11 -1.49
N VAL A 29 -7.82 2.98 -1.96
CA VAL A 29 -7.71 4.35 -1.46
C VAL A 29 -8.67 5.29 -2.18
N CYS A 30 -8.57 5.38 -3.51
CA CYS A 30 -9.38 6.34 -4.26
C CYS A 30 -10.68 5.73 -4.82
N ASN A 31 -10.76 4.41 -4.90
CA ASN A 31 -11.93 3.69 -5.45
C ASN A 31 -12.22 4.04 -6.91
N VAL A 32 -11.20 4.50 -7.65
CA VAL A 32 -11.33 4.85 -9.08
C VAL A 32 -10.74 3.71 -9.91
N PRO A 33 -11.54 3.09 -10.78
CA PRO A 33 -10.99 2.06 -11.68
C PRO A 33 -10.07 2.72 -12.70
N LEU A 34 -8.91 2.10 -12.92
CA LEU A 34 -7.95 2.52 -13.94
C LEU A 34 -7.97 1.47 -15.03
N LYS A 35 -8.74 1.73 -16.07
CA LYS A 35 -9.03 0.71 -17.10
C LYS A 35 -7.93 0.62 -18.14
N GLY A 36 -7.47 -0.62 -18.36
CA GLY A 36 -6.58 -0.94 -19.48
C GLY A 36 -7.25 -1.91 -20.41
N ASN A 37 -6.66 -2.09 -21.60
CA ASN A 37 -7.23 -2.96 -22.64
C ASN A 37 -6.64 -4.37 -22.65
N ILE A 38 -5.66 -4.65 -21.80
CA ILE A 38 -5.00 -5.96 -21.79
C ILE A 38 -5.45 -6.80 -20.60
N THR A 39 -5.36 -6.27 -19.39
CA THR A 39 -5.66 -7.03 -18.18
C THR A 39 -6.90 -6.51 -17.44
N GLY A 40 -7.62 -5.55 -18.00
CA GLY A 40 -8.73 -4.90 -17.32
C GLY A 40 -8.24 -3.79 -16.39
N ASN A 41 -8.79 -3.73 -15.18
CA ASN A 41 -8.37 -2.70 -14.24
C ASN A 41 -6.91 -2.87 -13.83
N ILE A 42 -6.16 -1.77 -13.88
CA ILE A 42 -4.74 -1.74 -13.55
C ILE A 42 -4.60 -1.44 -12.06
N SER A 43 -3.91 -2.30 -11.35
CA SER A 43 -3.62 -2.11 -9.93
C SER A 43 -2.33 -2.81 -9.56
N ILE A 44 -1.79 -2.45 -8.41
CA ILE A 44 -0.52 -2.96 -7.90
C ILE A 44 -0.76 -3.52 -6.51
N GLY A 45 -0.21 -4.70 -6.23
CA GLY A 45 -0.19 -5.23 -4.87
C GLY A 45 0.90 -4.53 -4.09
N ALA A 46 0.52 -3.63 -3.21
CA ALA A 46 1.44 -2.78 -2.46
C ALA A 46 1.62 -3.31 -1.05
N HIS A 47 2.89 -3.49 -0.63
CA HIS A 47 3.18 -3.92 0.74
C HIS A 47 3.10 -2.74 1.70
N ILE A 48 2.42 -2.93 2.82
CA ILE A 48 2.33 -1.91 3.87
C ILE A 48 3.68 -1.78 4.58
N LYS A 49 4.19 -2.92 5.09
CA LYS A 49 5.56 -3.00 5.59
C LYS A 49 6.43 -3.48 4.43
N PRO A 50 7.41 -2.69 3.98
CA PRO A 50 8.19 -3.06 2.80
C PRO A 50 8.90 -4.40 2.95
N VAL A 51 8.97 -5.16 1.85
CA VAL A 51 9.60 -6.49 1.85
C VAL A 51 11.10 -6.40 1.94
N GLY A 52 11.69 -5.37 1.30
CA GLY A 52 13.14 -5.21 1.26
C GLY A 52 13.77 -4.82 2.59
N ARG A 53 15.08 -4.98 2.68
CA ARG A 53 15.85 -4.54 3.85
C ARG A 53 15.78 -3.02 4.00
N PRO A 54 15.81 -2.50 5.20
CA PRO A 54 15.88 -3.19 6.51
C PRO A 54 14.52 -3.59 7.07
N HIS A 55 13.44 -3.37 6.33
CA HIS A 55 12.07 -3.54 6.81
C HIS A 55 11.67 -5.00 6.97
N ASN A 56 11.98 -5.82 5.96
CA ASN A 56 11.71 -7.26 5.96
C ASN A 56 10.25 -7.62 6.22
N GLY A 57 9.33 -6.85 5.61
CA GLY A 57 7.91 -7.16 5.69
C GLY A 57 7.61 -8.48 4.97
N PRO A 58 6.67 -9.29 5.48
CA PRO A 58 6.34 -10.56 4.84
C PRO A 58 5.49 -10.36 3.60
N ASP A 59 5.65 -11.27 2.63
CA ASP A 59 4.84 -11.29 1.41
C ASP A 59 3.60 -12.15 1.67
N VAL A 60 2.66 -11.58 2.41
CA VAL A 60 1.43 -12.26 2.82
C VAL A 60 0.23 -11.34 2.58
N ILE A 61 -0.95 -11.95 2.48
CA ILE A 61 -2.20 -11.21 2.22
C ILE A 61 -2.42 -10.09 3.23
N GLU A 62 -2.08 -10.33 4.48
CA GLU A 62 -2.27 -9.39 5.58
C GLU A 62 -1.40 -8.13 5.49
N ASN A 63 -0.43 -8.15 4.59
CA ASN A 63 0.52 -7.05 4.39
C ASN A 63 0.43 -6.41 3.00
N ILE A 64 -0.60 -6.73 2.22
CA ILE A 64 -0.71 -6.27 0.84
C ILE A 64 -2.02 -5.50 0.65
N LEU A 65 -1.94 -4.38 -0.06
CA LEU A 65 -3.10 -3.59 -0.47
C LEU A 65 -3.20 -3.57 -1.99
N CYS A 66 -4.42 -3.40 -2.50
CA CYS A 66 -4.67 -3.18 -3.93
C CYS A 66 -4.72 -1.68 -4.17
N LEU A 67 -3.71 -1.13 -4.84
CA LEU A 67 -3.60 0.31 -5.06
C LEU A 67 -3.36 0.63 -6.54
N CYS A 68 -3.80 1.82 -6.97
CA CYS A 68 -3.40 2.34 -8.27
C CYS A 68 -1.93 2.80 -8.22
N PRO A 69 -1.28 3.00 -9.37
CA PRO A 69 0.14 3.40 -9.37
C PRO A 69 0.43 4.65 -8.56
N ASN A 70 -0.46 5.65 -8.58
CA ASN A 70 -0.24 6.89 -7.84
C ASN A 70 -0.24 6.66 -6.33
N HIS A 71 -1.24 5.95 -5.83
CA HIS A 71 -1.33 5.72 -4.38
C HIS A 71 -0.32 4.67 -3.91
N HIS A 72 0.10 3.76 -4.79
CA HIS A 72 1.22 2.88 -4.49
C HIS A 72 2.50 3.69 -4.26
N SER A 73 2.82 4.60 -5.19
CA SER A 73 4.02 5.44 -5.06
C SER A 73 3.95 6.32 -3.81
N LEU A 74 2.79 6.90 -3.54
CA LEU A 74 2.62 7.74 -2.35
C LEU A 74 2.79 6.96 -1.06
N LEU A 75 2.26 5.74 -1.00
CA LEU A 75 2.42 4.90 0.18
C LEU A 75 3.90 4.56 0.42
N ASP A 76 4.61 4.17 -0.63
CA ASP A 76 6.02 3.81 -0.55
C ASP A 76 6.92 4.97 -0.16
N GLU A 77 6.55 6.19 -0.57
CA GLU A 77 7.29 7.41 -0.27
C GLU A 77 6.83 8.08 1.02
N TYR A 78 5.93 7.43 1.77
CA TYR A 78 5.36 7.99 3.00
C TYR A 78 4.67 9.34 2.77
N GLY A 79 4.03 9.49 1.60
CA GLY A 79 3.18 10.64 1.32
C GLY A 79 1.89 10.63 2.11
N PHE A 80 1.48 9.47 2.58
CA PHE A 80 0.36 9.27 3.51
C PHE A 80 0.57 7.97 4.26
N THR A 81 -0.25 7.76 5.28
CA THR A 81 -0.27 6.50 6.00
C THR A 81 -1.71 6.10 6.32
N ILE A 82 -1.88 4.92 6.89
CA ILE A 82 -3.19 4.36 7.20
C ILE A 82 -3.15 3.91 8.65
N ASN A 83 -4.05 4.43 9.50
CA ASN A 83 -4.07 4.03 10.90
C ASN A 83 -4.86 2.73 11.10
N GLU A 84 -4.95 2.26 12.34
CA GLU A 84 -5.60 0.99 12.64
C GLU A 84 -7.12 1.04 12.48
N GLN A 85 -7.70 2.23 12.38
CA GLN A 85 -9.10 2.43 12.06
C GLN A 85 -9.32 2.60 10.57
N PHE A 86 -8.28 2.34 9.77
CA PHE A 86 -8.30 2.46 8.31
C PHE A 86 -8.50 3.88 7.79
N GLU A 87 -8.26 4.88 8.63
CA GLU A 87 -8.28 6.26 8.18
C GLU A 87 -7.01 6.60 7.40
N LEU A 88 -7.19 7.33 6.30
CA LEU A 88 -6.08 7.77 5.44
C LEU A 88 -5.54 9.10 6.00
N ILE A 89 -4.31 9.05 6.50
CA ILE A 89 -3.69 10.19 7.18
C ILE A 89 -2.69 10.85 6.23
N GLY A 90 -2.82 12.15 6.01
CA GLY A 90 -1.83 12.93 5.26
C GLY A 90 -2.15 13.16 3.80
N LEU A 91 -3.17 12.53 3.25
CA LEU A 91 -3.61 12.81 1.88
C LEU A 91 -4.34 14.15 1.85
N VAL A 92 -3.78 15.10 1.09
CA VAL A 92 -4.37 16.43 0.93
C VAL A 92 -5.27 16.54 -0.28
N GLU A 93 -5.16 15.60 -1.22
CA GLU A 93 -5.99 15.59 -2.42
C GLU A 93 -7.43 15.24 -2.10
N LYS A 94 -8.34 15.69 -2.96
CA LYS A 94 -9.74 15.30 -2.86
C LYS A 94 -9.91 13.91 -3.45
N LEU A 95 -10.70 13.09 -2.76
CA LEU A 95 -11.04 11.75 -3.23
C LEU A 95 -12.56 11.70 -3.47
N PRO A 96 -13.04 12.02 -4.69
CA PRO A 96 -14.49 12.10 -4.95
C PRO A 96 -15.24 10.82 -4.66
N ARG A 97 -14.60 9.66 -4.81
CA ARG A 97 -15.20 8.36 -4.53
C ARG A 97 -14.88 7.82 -3.14
N ASN A 98 -14.19 8.61 -2.33
CA ASN A 98 -13.83 8.25 -0.97
C ASN A 98 -13.70 9.53 -0.13
N LYS A 99 -14.81 10.25 -0.02
CA LYS A 99 -14.81 11.57 0.66
C LYS A 99 -14.45 11.49 2.13
N ASP A 100 -14.78 10.39 2.77
CA ASP A 100 -14.48 10.18 4.19
C ASP A 100 -13.03 9.79 4.43
N LYS A 101 -12.27 9.51 3.37
CA LYS A 101 -10.86 9.12 3.42
C LYS A 101 -10.63 7.95 4.36
N ILE A 102 -11.39 6.89 4.15
CA ILE A 102 -11.25 5.63 4.86
C ILE A 102 -10.89 4.56 3.84
N LEU A 103 -9.88 3.75 4.15
CA LEU A 103 -9.48 2.65 3.30
C LEU A 103 -10.63 1.66 3.14
N ARG A 104 -10.95 1.30 1.91
CA ARG A 104 -11.96 0.28 1.66
C ARG A 104 -11.37 -1.09 1.97
N VAL A 105 -12.02 -1.85 2.86
CA VAL A 105 -11.51 -3.16 3.26
C VAL A 105 -12.61 -4.21 3.10
N ASN A 106 -12.31 -5.21 2.25
CA ASN A 106 -13.20 -6.36 2.06
C ASN A 106 -13.17 -7.23 3.32
N ASN A 107 -14.32 -7.77 3.72
CA ASN A 107 -14.42 -8.57 4.94
C ASN A 107 -13.59 -9.86 4.91
N LYS A 108 -13.20 -10.31 3.72
CA LYS A 108 -12.32 -11.48 3.55
C LYS A 108 -10.84 -11.13 3.59
N HIS A 109 -10.52 -9.86 3.60
CA HIS A 109 -9.14 -9.38 3.58
C HIS A 109 -8.75 -8.94 4.99
N LYS A 110 -8.00 -9.78 5.67
CA LYS A 110 -7.51 -9.48 7.02
C LYS A 110 -6.20 -8.71 6.90
N ILE A 111 -6.20 -7.45 7.31
CA ILE A 111 -4.99 -6.63 7.33
C ILE A 111 -4.45 -6.66 8.76
N ASN A 112 -3.19 -7.03 8.91
CA ASN A 112 -2.58 -7.11 10.24
C ASN A 112 -2.26 -5.69 10.75
N PRO A 113 -2.85 -5.29 11.89
CA PRO A 113 -2.61 -3.95 12.44
C PRO A 113 -1.13 -3.66 12.74
N GLU A 114 -0.33 -4.68 13.00
CA GLU A 114 1.10 -4.53 13.24
C GLU A 114 1.80 -3.86 12.06
N PHE A 115 1.41 -4.20 10.84
CA PHE A 115 2.01 -3.60 9.65
C PHE A 115 1.57 -2.14 9.49
N LEU A 116 0.33 -1.83 9.83
CA LEU A 116 -0.16 -0.46 9.84
C LEU A 116 0.61 0.38 10.86
N ARG A 117 0.81 -0.14 12.06
CA ARG A 117 1.60 0.56 13.10
C ARG A 117 3.02 0.82 12.64
N TYR A 118 3.65 -0.17 12.00
CA TYR A 118 5.01 0.00 11.48
C TYR A 118 5.06 1.16 10.47
N HIS A 119 4.13 1.18 9.53
CA HIS A 119 4.08 2.24 8.51
C HIS A 119 3.80 3.59 9.14
N ASN A 120 2.88 3.65 10.10
CA ASN A 120 2.56 4.88 10.83
C ASN A 120 3.79 5.47 11.50
N GLU A 121 4.56 4.64 12.20
CA GLU A 121 5.78 5.10 12.90
C GLU A 121 6.77 5.70 11.92
N LYS A 122 6.98 5.04 10.77
CA LYS A 122 7.90 5.56 9.76
C LYS A 122 7.39 6.85 9.12
N TYR A 123 6.09 6.94 8.87
CA TYR A 123 5.48 8.13 8.33
C TYR A 123 5.69 9.34 9.25
N PHE A 124 5.34 9.21 10.53
CA PHE A 124 5.46 10.31 11.47
C PHE A 124 6.90 10.68 11.77
N LEU A 125 7.79 9.71 11.81
CA LEU A 125 9.22 9.96 12.00
C LEU A 125 9.79 10.79 10.85
N ARG A 126 9.45 10.46 9.61
CA ARG A 126 9.93 11.19 8.43
C ARG A 126 9.32 12.59 8.35
N LYS A 127 8.06 12.72 8.68
CA LYS A 127 7.39 14.02 8.71
C LYS A 127 8.03 14.93 9.76
N TRP A 128 8.34 14.38 10.92
CA TRP A 128 9.04 15.12 11.99
C TRP A 128 10.43 15.57 11.53
N ARG A 129 11.19 14.72 10.85
CA ARG A 129 12.51 15.05 10.34
C ARG A 129 12.47 16.19 9.33
N ILE A 130 11.48 16.19 8.44
CA ILE A 130 11.30 17.28 7.48
C ILE A 130 11.02 18.58 8.21
N TYR A 131 10.15 18.55 9.20
CA TYR A 131 9.82 19.71 10.00
C TYR A 131 11.06 20.29 10.69
N GLU A 132 11.88 19.45 11.31
CA GLU A 132 13.10 19.88 11.97
C GLU A 132 14.09 20.49 10.99
N TYR A 133 14.15 19.95 9.77
CA TYR A 133 15.08 20.40 8.76
C TYR A 133 14.75 21.80 8.23
N ILE A 134 13.47 22.11 8.04
CA ILE A 134 13.04 23.36 7.40
C ILE A 134 12.70 24.47 8.39
N LYS A 135 12.74 24.22 9.67
CA LYS A 135 12.35 25.21 10.69
C LYS A 135 13.46 26.26 11.01
#